data_5a1a6b5ab7ae90175123fcbec109f09b
#
_entry.id   5a1a6b5ab7ae90175123fcbec109f09b
#
_cell.length_a   1.000
_cell.length_b   1.000
_cell.length_c   1.000
_cell.angle_alpha   90.00
_cell.angle_beta   90.00
_cell.angle_gamma   90.00
#
_symmetry.space_group_name_H-M   'P 1'
#
loop_
_entity.id
_entity.type
_entity.pdbx_description
1 polymer ?
#
loop_
_entity_poly.entity_id
_entity_poly.type
_entity_poly.pdbx_seq_one_letter_code
_entity_poly.pdbx_strand_id
1 'polypeptide(L)'
;MTPGSRSTSAHRTSRVLGPLVLALGLLCAGAPGADGASLEPFFGSYVGVAEVDNLDGAEVRQRDMDIVIEPYKEGGFRIHWINVTLVDGQRAVPGVERRVQTVLFEPAEDRGFFVEVQADNPFRERGETRPMRGDPVRWASLDEEGLHVYSFLVLEDGRYELQIYDRALTDIGLDIRFQRIVDGEVVRRITGTTARADLPPEDVATE
;
A
#
# COMPACT_ATOMS: atom_id res chain seq x y z
N MET A 1 -44.91 -15.11 83.95
CA MET A 1 -43.96 -15.75 84.86
C MET A 1 -42.57 -15.47 84.38
N THR A 2 -41.92 -14.51 84.99
CA THR A 2 -40.48 -14.27 85.06
C THR A 2 -39.85 -15.40 85.93
N PRO A 3 -38.55 -15.61 86.00
CA PRO A 3 -37.46 -14.72 85.84
C PRO A 3 -36.16 -15.36 85.16
N GLY A 4 -35.15 -14.60 84.89
CA GLY A 4 -33.87 -14.75 85.53
C GLY A 4 -32.68 -14.33 84.73
N SER A 5 -32.25 -13.15 85.07
CA SER A 5 -30.91 -12.60 85.09
C SER A 5 -29.74 -13.60 85.16
N ARG A 6 -28.63 -13.31 84.37
CA ARG A 6 -27.31 -13.05 84.99
C ARG A 6 -26.29 -12.56 83.94
N SER A 7 -25.80 -11.44 84.30
CA SER A 7 -24.54 -10.79 83.87
C SER A 7 -23.28 -11.64 84.06
N THR A 8 -22.35 -11.61 83.18
CA THR A 8 -20.92 -11.61 83.57
C THR A 8 -20.06 -10.89 82.54
N SER A 9 -19.33 -9.91 83.04
CA SER A 9 -18.34 -9.05 82.52
C SER A 9 -17.03 -9.83 82.18
N ALA A 10 -16.28 -9.21 81.27
CA ALA A 10 -14.84 -9.02 81.20
C ALA A 10 -14.18 -9.64 79.95
N HIS A 11 -13.48 -9.03 79.16
CA HIS A 11 -12.20 -8.37 79.25
C HIS A 11 -11.83 -7.76 77.88
N ARG A 12 -11.40 -6.49 77.91
CA ARG A 12 -10.70 -5.77 76.85
C ARG A 12 -9.39 -6.48 76.49
N THR A 13 -9.18 -6.66 75.21
CA THR A 13 -7.80 -6.63 74.63
C THR A 13 -7.82 -5.87 73.33
N SER A 14 -7.34 -4.66 73.39
CA SER A 14 -7.01 -3.83 72.21
C SER A 14 -5.90 -4.50 71.40
N ARG A 15 -6.21 -4.83 70.17
CA ARG A 15 -5.18 -5.05 69.13
C ARG A 15 -5.33 -3.98 68.08
N VAL A 16 -4.38 -3.05 68.13
CA VAL A 16 -4.12 -2.05 67.08
C VAL A 16 -3.62 -2.81 65.85
N LEU A 17 -4.46 -2.91 64.82
CA LEU A 17 -4.01 -3.27 63.47
C LEU A 17 -3.86 -1.98 62.67
N GLY A 18 -2.62 -1.67 62.35
CA GLY A 18 -2.30 -0.58 61.46
C GLY A 18 -2.83 -0.82 60.05
N PRO A 19 -3.13 0.25 59.28
CA PRO A 19 -3.62 0.09 57.91
C PRO A 19 -2.46 -0.35 57.01
N LEU A 20 -2.57 -1.56 56.45
CA LEU A 20 -1.74 -2.02 55.32
C LEU A 20 -2.18 -1.24 54.10
N VAL A 21 -1.46 -0.19 53.73
CA VAL A 21 -1.65 0.52 52.47
C VAL A 21 -1.09 -0.37 51.36
N LEU A 22 -1.97 -1.10 50.69
CA LEU A 22 -1.65 -1.85 49.49
C LEU A 22 -1.53 -0.82 48.34
N ALA A 23 -0.31 -0.40 48.02
CA ALA A 23 -0.03 0.41 46.84
C ALA A 23 -0.21 -0.47 45.59
N LEU A 24 -1.40 -0.39 44.97
CA LEU A 24 -1.69 -1.00 43.68
C LEU A 24 -0.97 -0.16 42.61
N GLY A 25 0.26 -0.58 42.29
CA GLY A 25 1.00 -0.01 41.18
C GLY A 25 0.27 -0.32 39.86
N LEU A 26 -0.40 0.70 39.30
CA LEU A 26 -0.98 0.65 37.97
C LEU A 26 0.18 0.60 36.96
N LEU A 27 0.62 -0.59 36.55
CA LEU A 27 1.42 -0.77 35.36
C LEU A 27 0.54 -0.35 34.18
N CYS A 28 0.67 0.88 33.71
CA CYS A 28 0.29 1.27 32.37
C CYS A 28 1.22 0.49 31.42
N ALA A 29 0.84 -0.74 31.05
CA ALA A 29 1.34 -1.36 29.85
C ALA A 29 0.86 -0.46 28.71
N GLY A 30 1.76 0.37 28.18
CA GLY A 30 1.52 1.08 26.94
C GLY A 30 1.12 0.05 25.91
N ALA A 31 -0.11 0.14 25.40
CA ALA A 31 -0.50 -0.62 24.23
C ALA A 31 0.57 -0.32 23.16
N PRO A 32 1.12 -1.33 22.47
CA PRO A 32 1.92 -1.07 21.29
C PRO A 32 1.03 -0.22 20.39
N GLY A 33 1.49 1.00 20.09
CA GLY A 33 0.84 1.81 19.09
C GLY A 33 0.72 0.92 17.85
N ALA A 34 -0.47 0.82 17.28
CA ALA A 34 -0.62 0.24 15.96
C ALA A 34 0.24 1.10 15.03
N ASP A 35 1.48 0.67 14.80
CA ASP A 35 2.32 1.23 13.74
C ASP A 35 1.55 0.95 12.46
N GLY A 36 0.92 2.00 11.92
CA GLY A 36 0.26 1.89 10.62
C GLY A 36 1.29 1.43 9.60
N ALA A 37 0.85 0.72 8.57
CA ALA A 37 1.70 0.26 7.49
C ALA A 37 2.64 1.38 7.01
N SER A 38 3.91 1.05 6.78
CA SER A 38 4.96 1.98 6.35
C SER A 38 5.29 1.80 4.88
N LEU A 39 5.55 2.90 4.17
CA LEU A 39 6.05 2.88 2.78
C LEU A 39 7.51 2.45 2.66
N GLU A 40 8.31 2.65 3.70
CA GLU A 40 9.77 2.44 3.66
C GLU A 40 10.17 1.04 3.14
N PRO A 41 9.51 -0.06 3.54
CA PRO A 41 9.86 -1.38 3.03
C PRO A 41 9.64 -1.55 1.53
N PHE A 42 8.78 -0.71 0.92
CA PHE A 42 8.48 -0.76 -0.51
C PHE A 42 9.49 0.02 -1.36
N PHE A 43 10.30 0.92 -0.77
CA PHE A 43 11.27 1.69 -1.54
C PHE A 43 12.38 0.81 -2.08
N GLY A 44 12.67 0.97 -3.36
CA GLY A 44 13.70 0.24 -4.07
C GLY A 44 13.38 0.00 -5.54
N SER A 45 14.30 -0.68 -6.20
CA SER A 45 14.16 -1.13 -7.59
C SER A 45 13.87 -2.62 -7.60
N TYR A 46 13.01 -3.03 -8.51
CA TYR A 46 12.53 -4.41 -8.62
C TYR A 46 12.52 -4.83 -10.08
N VAL A 47 13.01 -6.02 -10.35
CA VAL A 47 12.97 -6.66 -11.67
C VAL A 47 12.23 -7.99 -11.58
N GLY A 48 11.43 -8.30 -12.58
CA GLY A 48 10.66 -9.52 -12.55
C GLY A 48 10.00 -9.86 -13.86
N VAL A 49 9.25 -10.95 -13.81
CA VAL A 49 8.45 -11.45 -14.94
C VAL A 49 6.99 -11.53 -14.52
N ALA A 50 6.12 -11.16 -15.42
CA ALA A 50 4.69 -11.23 -15.23
C ALA A 50 4.02 -12.04 -16.33
N GLU A 51 2.95 -12.74 -15.95
CA GLU A 51 2.01 -13.39 -16.86
C GLU A 51 0.83 -12.48 -17.11
N VAL A 52 0.51 -12.28 -18.38
CA VAL A 52 -0.60 -11.42 -18.85
C VAL A 52 -1.69 -12.32 -19.42
N ASP A 53 -2.84 -12.33 -18.77
CA ASP A 53 -4.06 -12.99 -19.21
C ASP A 53 -5.10 -11.93 -19.57
N ASN A 54 -5.50 -11.87 -20.84
CA ASN A 54 -6.49 -10.93 -21.35
C ASN A 54 -7.94 -11.39 -21.18
N LEU A 55 -8.19 -12.56 -20.62
CA LEU A 55 -9.52 -13.15 -20.37
C LEU A 55 -10.46 -13.17 -21.60
N ASP A 56 -9.91 -13.00 -22.79
CA ASP A 56 -10.61 -13.07 -24.09
C ASP A 56 -10.40 -14.42 -24.79
N GLY A 57 -9.75 -15.37 -24.10
CA GLY A 57 -9.37 -16.68 -24.62
C GLY A 57 -8.08 -16.68 -25.44
N ALA A 58 -7.39 -15.56 -25.52
CA ALA A 58 -6.07 -15.48 -26.12
C ALA A 58 -5.02 -16.19 -25.23
N GLU A 59 -3.90 -16.55 -25.83
CA GLU A 59 -2.79 -17.18 -25.11
C GLU A 59 -2.20 -16.25 -24.05
N VAL A 60 -1.94 -16.80 -22.85
CA VAL A 60 -1.23 -16.12 -21.78
C VAL A 60 0.18 -15.77 -22.23
N ARG A 61 0.60 -14.53 -22.03
CA ARG A 61 1.90 -14.02 -22.46
C ARG A 61 2.75 -13.63 -21.26
N GLN A 62 4.04 -13.90 -21.37
CA GLN A 62 5.01 -13.42 -20.40
C GLN A 62 5.57 -12.05 -20.82
N ARG A 63 5.82 -11.19 -19.84
CA ARG A 63 6.48 -9.90 -20.01
C ARG A 63 7.46 -9.67 -18.89
N ASP A 64 8.57 -9.02 -19.23
CA ASP A 64 9.44 -8.45 -18.23
C ASP A 64 8.81 -7.18 -17.68
N MET A 65 9.02 -6.98 -16.39
CA MET A 65 8.47 -5.87 -15.63
C MET A 65 9.52 -5.37 -14.65
N ASP A 66 9.82 -4.08 -14.75
CA ASP A 66 10.66 -3.40 -13.78
C ASP A 66 9.82 -2.35 -13.06
N ILE A 67 10.04 -2.20 -11.77
CA ILE A 67 9.34 -1.24 -10.92
C ILE A 67 10.37 -0.52 -10.08
N VAL A 68 10.27 0.80 -10.00
CA VAL A 68 11.06 1.59 -9.06
C VAL A 68 10.11 2.39 -8.19
N ILE A 69 10.25 2.25 -6.88
CA ILE A 69 9.46 2.99 -5.89
C ILE A 69 10.43 3.81 -5.05
N GLU A 70 10.23 5.13 -5.01
CA GLU A 70 11.13 6.07 -4.35
C GLU A 70 10.36 7.03 -3.45
N PRO A 71 11.00 7.55 -2.38
CA PRO A 71 10.40 8.62 -1.59
C PRO A 71 10.14 9.86 -2.47
N TYR A 72 9.04 10.54 -2.20
CA TYR A 72 8.71 11.81 -2.83
C TYR A 72 8.14 12.77 -1.79
N LYS A 73 8.77 13.94 -1.66
CA LYS A 73 8.42 14.95 -0.64
C LYS A 73 8.28 14.34 0.77
N GLU A 74 7.54 15.00 1.65
CA GLU A 74 7.30 14.50 2.99
C GLU A 74 6.16 13.47 2.99
N GLY A 75 6.51 12.20 3.22
CA GLY A 75 5.55 11.10 3.38
C GLY A 75 4.92 10.57 2.09
N GLY A 76 5.24 11.14 0.94
CA GLY A 76 4.77 10.65 -0.36
C GLY A 76 5.73 9.68 -1.04
N PHE A 77 5.36 9.21 -2.22
CA PHE A 77 6.20 8.33 -3.02
C PHE A 77 6.02 8.58 -4.52
N ARG A 78 7.05 8.17 -5.26
CA ARG A 78 7.06 8.12 -6.71
C ARG A 78 7.17 6.67 -7.14
N ILE A 79 6.41 6.29 -8.15
CA ILE A 79 6.48 4.95 -8.72
C ILE A 79 6.72 5.04 -10.23
N HIS A 80 7.68 4.28 -10.71
CA HIS A 80 7.97 4.09 -12.11
C HIS A 80 7.60 2.65 -12.50
N TRP A 81 6.80 2.51 -13.54
CA TRP A 81 6.56 1.23 -14.20
C TRP A 81 7.34 1.21 -15.50
N ILE A 82 8.17 0.21 -15.66
CA ILE A 82 8.98 0.02 -16.85
C ILE A 82 8.52 -1.27 -17.53
N ASN A 83 7.80 -1.13 -18.62
CA ASN A 83 7.39 -2.27 -19.43
C ASN A 83 8.46 -2.52 -20.49
N VAL A 84 9.00 -3.73 -20.54
CA VAL A 84 10.02 -4.14 -21.49
C VAL A 84 9.42 -5.10 -22.51
N THR A 85 9.42 -4.71 -23.77
CA THR A 85 9.03 -5.60 -24.86
C THR A 85 10.27 -6.33 -25.36
N LEU A 86 10.33 -7.63 -25.11
CA LEU A 86 11.48 -8.46 -25.46
C LEU A 86 11.54 -8.74 -26.97
N VAL A 87 12.76 -8.91 -27.50
CA VAL A 87 13.01 -9.43 -28.82
C VAL A 87 13.64 -10.81 -28.68
N ASP A 88 12.96 -11.85 -29.17
CA ASP A 88 13.36 -13.26 -29.04
C ASP A 88 13.69 -13.66 -27.58
N GLY A 89 12.90 -13.14 -26.63
CA GLY A 89 13.09 -13.38 -25.20
C GLY A 89 14.29 -12.66 -24.57
N GLN A 90 14.92 -11.73 -25.28
CA GLN A 90 16.12 -11.01 -24.83
C GLN A 90 15.81 -9.54 -24.50
N ARG A 91 16.37 -9.04 -23.40
CA ARG A 91 16.19 -7.66 -22.91
C ARG A 91 17.22 -6.65 -23.46
N ALA A 92 18.38 -7.13 -23.88
CA ALA A 92 19.54 -6.30 -24.19
C ALA A 92 19.99 -6.42 -25.65
N VAL A 93 19.04 -6.48 -26.57
CA VAL A 93 19.30 -6.55 -28.01
C VAL A 93 18.62 -5.39 -28.73
N PRO A 94 19.09 -5.00 -29.94
CA PRO A 94 18.42 -3.99 -30.74
C PRO A 94 16.95 -4.34 -31.00
N GLY A 95 16.06 -3.33 -30.89
CA GLY A 95 14.63 -3.51 -31.09
C GLY A 95 13.83 -3.74 -29.79
N VAL A 96 14.49 -3.85 -28.63
CA VAL A 96 13.82 -3.86 -27.33
C VAL A 96 13.25 -2.45 -27.05
N GLU A 97 11.94 -2.43 -26.83
CA GLU A 97 11.25 -1.19 -26.43
C GLU A 97 11.04 -1.15 -24.93
N ARG A 98 11.33 -0.01 -24.34
CA ARG A 98 11.05 0.28 -22.92
C ARG A 98 10.07 1.44 -22.85
N ARG A 99 9.01 1.27 -22.08
CA ARG A 99 8.04 2.33 -21.79
C ARG A 99 8.04 2.58 -20.30
N VAL A 100 8.42 3.78 -19.91
CA VAL A 100 8.40 4.23 -18.52
C VAL A 100 7.14 5.05 -18.29
N GLN A 101 6.41 4.71 -17.25
CA GLN A 101 5.32 5.53 -16.73
C GLN A 101 5.65 5.93 -15.30
N THR A 102 5.62 7.21 -15.01
CA THR A 102 5.89 7.76 -13.70
C THR A 102 4.64 8.37 -13.10
N VAL A 103 4.34 8.03 -11.85
CA VAL A 103 3.25 8.66 -11.09
C VAL A 103 3.77 9.10 -9.73
N LEU A 104 3.35 10.27 -9.30
CA LEU A 104 3.72 10.88 -8.03
C LEU A 104 2.51 10.87 -7.10
N PHE A 105 2.73 10.53 -5.83
CA PHE A 105 1.69 10.48 -4.83
C PHE A 105 2.11 11.29 -3.59
N GLU A 106 1.19 12.09 -3.08
CA GLU A 106 1.31 12.78 -1.79
C GLU A 106 0.28 12.23 -0.80
N PRO A 107 0.58 12.24 0.50
CA PRO A 107 -0.38 11.78 1.51
C PRO A 107 -1.69 12.54 1.42
N ALA A 108 -2.81 11.84 1.55
CA ALA A 108 -4.13 12.43 1.75
C ALA A 108 -4.35 12.79 3.24
N GLU A 109 -5.46 13.47 3.54
CA GLU A 109 -5.85 13.75 4.94
C GLU A 109 -6.11 12.46 5.72
N ASP A 110 -6.70 11.46 5.06
CA ASP A 110 -6.95 10.15 5.65
C ASP A 110 -5.67 9.32 5.67
N ARG A 111 -5.35 8.78 6.85
CA ARG A 111 -4.15 7.98 7.06
C ARG A 111 -4.13 6.74 6.18
N GLY A 112 -2.98 6.46 5.54
CA GLY A 112 -2.81 5.31 4.66
C GLY A 112 -3.34 5.52 3.24
N PHE A 113 -3.87 6.72 2.92
CA PHE A 113 -4.27 7.07 1.57
C PHE A 113 -3.36 8.13 0.95
N PHE A 114 -3.25 8.08 -0.38
CA PHE A 114 -2.42 8.98 -1.17
C PHE A 114 -3.17 9.41 -2.42
N VAL A 115 -2.95 10.64 -2.84
CA VAL A 115 -3.52 11.19 -4.07
C VAL A 115 -2.44 11.47 -5.10
N GLU A 116 -2.74 11.22 -6.38
CA GLU A 116 -1.84 11.57 -7.47
C GLU A 116 -1.65 13.08 -7.53
N VAL A 117 -0.39 13.49 -7.67
CA VAL A 117 -0.03 14.87 -7.97
C VAL A 117 0.70 14.94 -9.29
N GLN A 118 0.43 15.98 -10.05
CA GLN A 118 1.17 16.20 -11.27
C GLN A 118 2.56 16.76 -10.94
N ALA A 119 3.58 16.26 -11.64
CA ALA A 119 4.91 16.84 -11.54
C ALA A 119 4.82 18.35 -11.86
N ASP A 120 5.49 19.17 -11.05
CA ASP A 120 5.56 20.62 -11.28
C ASP A 120 6.21 20.88 -12.65
N ASN A 121 5.41 21.07 -13.66
CA ASN A 121 5.85 21.51 -14.96
C ASN A 121 5.51 23.00 -15.07
N PRO A 122 6.49 23.91 -14.99
CA PRO A 122 6.25 25.35 -15.02
C PRO A 122 5.66 25.85 -16.35
N PHE A 123 5.65 25.00 -17.37
CA PHE A 123 5.14 25.31 -18.71
C PHE A 123 3.75 24.69 -18.99
N ARG A 124 3.20 23.93 -18.07
CA ARG A 124 1.82 23.43 -18.11
C ARG A 124 0.99 24.12 -17.04
N GLU A 125 -0.15 24.70 -17.43
CA GLU A 125 -1.17 25.04 -16.46
C GLU A 125 -1.53 23.76 -15.71
N ARG A 126 -1.67 23.85 -14.37
CA ARG A 126 -2.22 22.75 -13.55
C ARG A 126 -3.61 22.43 -14.08
N GLY A 127 -3.67 21.52 -15.02
CA GLY A 127 -4.93 21.10 -15.63
C GLY A 127 -5.72 20.29 -14.60
N GLU A 128 -6.97 20.68 -14.38
CA GLU A 128 -7.91 19.81 -13.68
C GLU A 128 -7.96 18.44 -14.39
N THR A 129 -7.78 17.38 -13.65
CA THR A 129 -8.04 16.02 -14.15
C THR A 129 -9.50 15.93 -14.58
N ARG A 130 -9.75 15.51 -15.81
CA ARG A 130 -11.10 15.46 -16.41
C ARG A 130 -11.46 14.01 -16.76
N PRO A 131 -11.95 13.22 -15.78
CA PRO A 131 -12.23 11.79 -15.97
C PRO A 131 -13.23 11.55 -17.10
N MET A 132 -14.20 12.46 -17.28
CA MET A 132 -15.19 12.40 -18.37
C MET A 132 -14.61 12.66 -19.77
N ARG A 133 -13.31 13.00 -19.86
CA ARG A 133 -12.57 13.17 -21.12
C ARG A 133 -11.46 12.13 -21.27
N GLY A 134 -11.48 11.09 -20.45
CA GLY A 134 -10.49 10.02 -20.49
C GLY A 134 -9.20 10.29 -19.70
N ASP A 135 -9.12 11.41 -18.95
CA ASP A 135 -7.99 11.62 -18.05
C ASP A 135 -8.13 10.68 -16.85
N PRO A 136 -7.13 9.87 -16.52
CA PRO A 136 -7.24 9.00 -15.37
C PRO A 136 -7.14 9.78 -14.05
N VAL A 137 -8.00 9.42 -13.09
CA VAL A 137 -7.86 9.80 -11.68
C VAL A 137 -7.15 8.67 -10.96
N ARG A 138 -6.05 8.95 -10.27
CA ARG A 138 -5.31 7.94 -9.54
C ARG A 138 -5.20 8.28 -8.06
N TRP A 139 -5.25 7.23 -7.26
CA TRP A 139 -4.99 7.27 -5.83
C TRP A 139 -4.29 5.99 -5.41
N ALA A 140 -3.77 5.97 -4.19
CA ALA A 140 -3.18 4.78 -3.62
C ALA A 140 -3.64 4.59 -2.17
N SER A 141 -3.55 3.36 -1.69
CA SER A 141 -3.69 3.01 -0.28
C SER A 141 -2.55 2.10 0.16
N LEU A 142 -2.23 2.19 1.42
CA LEU A 142 -1.25 1.36 2.10
C LEU A 142 -1.88 0.77 3.35
N ASP A 143 -1.89 -0.56 3.42
CA ASP A 143 -2.40 -1.32 4.56
C ASP A 143 -1.50 -2.54 4.85
N GLU A 144 -1.97 -3.46 5.67
CA GLU A 144 -1.24 -4.69 6.04
C GLU A 144 -1.08 -5.66 4.86
N GLU A 145 -1.94 -5.58 3.85
CA GLU A 145 -1.90 -6.44 2.67
C GLU A 145 -0.89 -5.93 1.63
N GLY A 146 -0.63 -4.62 1.62
CA GLY A 146 0.35 -4.04 0.72
C GLY A 146 0.13 -2.61 0.28
N LEU A 147 0.80 -2.26 -0.81
CA LEU A 147 0.66 -0.98 -1.52
C LEU A 147 -0.24 -1.17 -2.75
N HIS A 148 -1.39 -0.54 -2.71
CA HIS A 148 -2.42 -0.59 -3.74
C HIS A 148 -2.46 0.72 -4.51
N VAL A 149 -2.47 0.66 -5.83
CA VAL A 149 -2.64 1.85 -6.68
C VAL A 149 -3.85 1.62 -7.57
N TYR A 150 -4.70 2.62 -7.65
CA TYR A 150 -5.93 2.61 -8.41
C TYR A 150 -5.87 3.66 -9.51
N SER A 151 -6.45 3.35 -10.66
CA SER A 151 -6.61 4.30 -11.77
C SER A 151 -8.01 4.16 -12.35
N PHE A 152 -8.77 5.23 -12.33
CA PHE A 152 -10.13 5.29 -12.85
C PHE A 152 -10.21 6.27 -14.01
N LEU A 153 -10.88 5.88 -15.09
CA LEU A 153 -11.17 6.77 -16.22
C LEU A 153 -12.51 6.39 -16.87
N VAL A 154 -13.09 7.34 -17.62
CA VAL A 154 -14.25 7.09 -18.45
C VAL A 154 -13.80 6.96 -19.89
N LEU A 155 -14.19 5.87 -20.55
CA LEU A 155 -13.86 5.57 -21.93
C LEU A 155 -14.69 6.45 -22.89
N GLU A 156 -14.26 6.58 -24.14
CA GLU A 156 -14.95 7.39 -25.16
C GLU A 156 -16.40 6.93 -25.43
N ASP A 157 -16.68 5.65 -25.24
CA ASP A 157 -18.02 5.06 -25.39
C ASP A 157 -18.91 5.22 -24.14
N GLY A 158 -18.42 5.93 -23.11
CA GLY A 158 -19.14 6.20 -21.87
C GLY A 158 -19.01 5.11 -20.80
N ARG A 159 -18.39 3.99 -21.10
CA ARG A 159 -18.06 2.95 -20.10
C ARG A 159 -16.97 3.46 -19.18
N TYR A 160 -16.87 2.89 -17.98
CA TYR A 160 -15.76 3.19 -17.09
C TYR A 160 -14.72 2.06 -17.10
N GLU A 161 -13.50 2.45 -16.81
CA GLU A 161 -12.39 1.54 -16.59
C GLU A 161 -11.79 1.80 -15.21
N LEU A 162 -11.58 0.70 -14.44
CA LEU A 162 -10.84 0.70 -13.19
C LEU A 162 -9.65 -0.24 -13.33
N GLN A 163 -8.48 0.26 -13.04
CA GLN A 163 -7.25 -0.52 -12.94
C GLN A 163 -6.83 -0.58 -11.47
N ILE A 164 -6.49 -1.77 -11.00
CA ILE A 164 -6.03 -2.04 -9.64
C ILE A 164 -4.65 -2.69 -9.74
N TYR A 165 -3.69 -2.11 -9.04
CA TYR A 165 -2.30 -2.58 -8.96
C TYR A 165 -1.99 -2.90 -7.50
N ASP A 166 -1.93 -4.17 -7.15
CA ASP A 166 -1.58 -4.63 -5.81
C ASP A 166 -0.12 -5.07 -5.75
N ARG A 167 0.58 -4.68 -4.69
CA ARG A 167 1.97 -5.03 -4.42
C ARG A 167 2.12 -5.46 -2.98
N ALA A 168 2.38 -6.72 -2.78
CA ALA A 168 2.67 -7.29 -1.47
C ALA A 168 4.18 -7.53 -1.32
N LEU A 169 4.73 -7.21 -0.17
CA LEU A 169 6.14 -7.49 0.15
C LEU A 169 6.36 -8.99 0.30
N THR A 170 7.48 -9.45 -0.24
CA THR A 170 8.00 -10.81 -0.05
C THR A 170 9.43 -10.75 0.48
N ASP A 171 10.00 -11.87 0.88
CA ASP A 171 11.38 -11.95 1.37
C ASP A 171 12.41 -11.48 0.32
N ILE A 172 12.08 -11.57 -0.97
CA ILE A 172 13.01 -11.25 -2.06
C ILE A 172 12.62 -9.99 -2.86
N GLY A 173 11.36 -9.54 -2.79
CA GLY A 173 10.89 -8.41 -3.57
C GLY A 173 9.41 -8.12 -3.41
N LEU A 174 8.66 -8.15 -4.51
CA LEU A 174 7.21 -7.90 -4.52
C LEU A 174 6.47 -9.01 -5.29
N ASP A 175 5.34 -9.42 -4.74
CA ASP A 175 4.28 -10.07 -5.49
C ASP A 175 3.38 -9.01 -6.11
N ILE A 176 3.12 -9.16 -7.41
CA ILE A 176 2.36 -8.19 -8.20
C ILE A 176 1.08 -8.83 -8.67
N ARG A 177 -0.03 -8.11 -8.47
CA ARG A 177 -1.32 -8.42 -9.09
C ARG A 177 -1.85 -7.15 -9.75
N PHE A 178 -2.34 -7.30 -10.95
CA PHE A 178 -3.01 -6.23 -11.67
C PHE A 178 -4.34 -6.74 -12.22
N GLN A 179 -5.35 -5.90 -12.12
CA GLN A 179 -6.64 -6.14 -12.74
C GLN A 179 -7.08 -4.91 -13.54
N ARG A 180 -7.60 -5.16 -14.73
CA ARG A 180 -8.30 -4.17 -15.53
C ARG A 180 -9.76 -4.57 -15.59
N ILE A 181 -10.61 -3.68 -15.12
CA ILE A 181 -12.06 -3.88 -15.01
C ILE A 181 -12.73 -2.85 -15.92
N VAL A 182 -13.62 -3.30 -16.80
CA VAL A 182 -14.43 -2.43 -17.64
C VAL A 182 -15.89 -2.73 -17.36
N ASP A 183 -16.66 -1.73 -16.94
CA ASP A 183 -18.09 -1.85 -16.57
C ASP A 183 -18.37 -2.99 -15.57
N GLY A 184 -17.45 -3.22 -14.62
CA GLY A 184 -17.58 -4.26 -13.60
C GLY A 184 -17.05 -5.63 -14.04
N GLU A 185 -16.67 -5.81 -15.29
CA GLU A 185 -16.10 -7.07 -15.79
C GLU A 185 -14.57 -7.01 -15.81
N VAL A 186 -13.91 -8.02 -15.24
CA VAL A 186 -12.46 -8.16 -15.32
C VAL A 186 -12.09 -8.60 -16.73
N VAL A 187 -11.40 -7.74 -17.48
CA VAL A 187 -11.01 -8.00 -18.87
C VAL A 187 -9.53 -8.37 -19.02
N ARG A 188 -8.73 -8.12 -17.99
CA ARG A 188 -7.31 -8.50 -17.95
C ARG A 188 -6.84 -8.73 -16.54
N ARG A 189 -5.98 -9.75 -16.37
CA ARG A 189 -5.18 -9.99 -15.16
C ARG A 189 -3.71 -10.05 -15.50
N ILE A 190 -2.89 -9.55 -14.60
CA ILE A 190 -1.45 -9.74 -14.64
C ILE A 190 -1.04 -10.23 -13.25
N THR A 191 -0.25 -11.27 -13.19
CA THR A 191 0.34 -11.77 -11.97
C THR A 191 1.83 -11.95 -12.20
N GLY A 192 2.64 -11.60 -11.21
CA GLY A 192 4.08 -11.72 -11.34
C GLY A 192 4.77 -11.61 -10.00
N THR A 193 6.03 -11.99 -10.00
CA THR A 193 6.93 -11.86 -8.88
C THR A 193 8.15 -11.06 -9.32
N THR A 194 8.66 -10.24 -8.42
CA THR A 194 9.86 -9.45 -8.65
C THR A 194 10.88 -9.70 -7.55
N ALA A 195 12.14 -9.54 -7.89
CA ALA A 195 13.22 -9.49 -6.91
C ALA A 195 13.78 -8.06 -6.82
N ARG A 196 14.28 -7.68 -5.65
CA ARG A 196 15.03 -6.42 -5.50
C ARG A 196 16.27 -6.48 -6.37
N ALA A 197 16.55 -5.38 -7.07
CA ALA A 197 17.72 -5.24 -7.90
C ALA A 197 18.21 -3.79 -7.89
N ASP A 198 19.50 -3.62 -8.10
CA ASP A 198 20.07 -2.30 -8.38
C ASP A 198 19.91 -2.02 -9.88
N LEU A 199 18.93 -1.18 -10.23
CA LEU A 199 18.77 -0.72 -11.61
C LEU A 199 19.68 0.48 -11.85
N PRO A 200 20.38 0.56 -13.01
CA PRO A 200 21.12 1.74 -13.39
C PRO A 200 20.21 2.98 -13.47
N PRO A 201 20.66 4.16 -13.06
CA PRO A 201 19.87 5.39 -13.12
C PRO A 201 19.34 5.73 -14.53
N GLU A 202 20.05 5.34 -15.55
CA GLU A 202 19.67 5.50 -16.97
C GLU A 202 18.42 4.69 -17.37
N ASP A 203 18.11 3.61 -16.67
CA ASP A 203 16.89 2.82 -16.93
C ASP A 203 15.64 3.50 -16.34
N VAL A 204 15.84 4.51 -15.49
CA VAL A 204 14.79 5.32 -14.86
C VAL A 204 14.68 6.71 -15.50
N ALA A 205 15.65 7.08 -16.35
CA ALA A 205 15.67 8.37 -17.01
C ALA A 205 14.53 8.49 -18.02
N THR A 206 13.74 9.47 -17.77
CA THR A 206 12.55 9.96 -18.46
C THR A 206 12.83 10.38 -19.90
N GLU A 207 11.98 9.99 -20.81
CA GLU A 207 11.63 10.83 -21.95
C GLU A 207 10.45 11.75 -21.60
#